data_9d2765379bd36d20089e37581e0cfdab
#
_entry.id   9d2765379bd36d20089e37581e0cfdab
#
_cell.length_a   1.000
_cell.length_b   1.000
_cell.length_c   1.000
_cell.angle_alpha   90.00
_cell.angle_beta   90.00
_cell.angle_gamma   90.00
#
_symmetry.space_group_name_H-M   'P 1'
#
loop_
_entity.id
_entity.type
_entity.pdbx_description
1 polymer ?
#
loop_
_entity_poly.entity_id
_entity_poly.type
_entity_poly.pdbx_seq_one_letter_code
_entity_poly.pdbx_strand_id
1 'polypeptide(L)'
;MKINNIDRPPNEIIEKLKKIGTATASGELNKLGIKDPFIQGPVSYSPGKTIAGPAITLQFLPMREDVYSDDQEMDPEVQLHRHALYIAEKGDIVVVDARGDLRSGVFGEMMLTYFQGKGIIVDGAIRDFTHAKDLELGMWLKGVTPNYHTQVSIFPNAVNIPISCGGVLVNPGDIILADDDGAVVVPITLAEKLAEIATGHA
;
A
#
# COMPACT_ATOMS: atom_id res chain seq x y z
N MET A 1 5.36 -8.83 19.07
CA MET A 1 6.38 -8.23 18.17
C MET A 1 6.24 -6.70 18.21
N LYS A 2 7.34 -5.95 18.32
CA LYS A 2 7.27 -4.47 18.32
C LYS A 2 7.32 -3.99 16.87
N ILE A 3 6.20 -3.48 16.36
CA ILE A 3 6.16 -2.85 15.04
C ILE A 3 6.63 -1.41 15.20
N ASN A 4 7.61 -0.99 14.38
CA ASN A 4 8.09 0.38 14.40
C ASN A 4 7.02 1.33 13.85
N ASN A 5 6.92 2.52 14.42
CA ASN A 5 6.09 3.57 13.85
C ASN A 5 6.75 4.15 12.59
N ILE A 6 5.95 4.85 11.78
CA ILE A 6 6.43 5.54 10.57
C ILE A 6 6.49 7.05 10.82
N ASP A 7 7.33 7.73 10.03
CA ASP A 7 7.30 9.19 9.95
C ASP A 7 6.12 9.62 9.07
N ARG A 8 5.40 10.64 9.51
CA ARG A 8 4.26 11.21 8.77
C ARG A 8 4.54 12.68 8.49
N PRO A 9 4.66 13.08 7.22
CA PRO A 9 4.85 14.48 6.87
C PRO A 9 3.57 15.30 7.18
N PRO A 10 3.69 16.63 7.29
CA PRO A 10 2.55 17.51 7.46
C PRO A 10 1.48 17.30 6.39
N ASN A 11 0.21 17.34 6.79
CA ASN A 11 -0.91 17.13 5.86
C ASN A 11 -0.93 18.13 4.68
N GLU A 12 -0.39 19.32 4.88
CA GLU A 12 -0.26 20.32 3.82
C GLU A 12 0.58 19.81 2.63
N ILE A 13 1.68 19.11 2.92
CA ILE A 13 2.54 18.50 1.89
C ILE A 13 1.77 17.42 1.15
N ILE A 14 1.06 16.55 1.88
CA ILE A 14 0.24 15.49 1.30
C ILE A 14 -0.82 16.05 0.35
N GLU A 15 -1.52 17.11 0.76
CA GLU A 15 -2.57 17.70 -0.07
C GLU A 15 -2.00 18.43 -1.32
N LYS A 16 -0.79 19.02 -1.22
CA LYS A 16 -0.10 19.56 -2.40
C LYS A 16 0.28 18.45 -3.39
N LEU A 17 0.86 17.35 -2.91
CA LEU A 17 1.22 16.20 -3.73
C LEU A 17 -0.02 15.57 -4.39
N LYS A 18 -1.11 15.44 -3.64
CA LYS A 18 -2.37 14.91 -4.19
C LYS A 18 -2.87 15.73 -5.39
N LYS A 19 -2.70 17.05 -5.39
CA LYS A 19 -3.18 17.93 -6.46
C LYS A 19 -2.43 17.79 -7.77
N ILE A 20 -1.15 17.38 -7.73
CA ILE A 20 -0.34 17.28 -8.96
C ILE A 20 -0.60 16.00 -9.76
N GLY A 21 -1.15 14.98 -9.14
CA GLY A 21 -1.42 13.69 -9.77
C GLY A 21 -0.15 12.86 -10.04
N THR A 22 -0.36 11.59 -10.35
CA THR A 22 0.73 10.62 -10.51
C THR A 22 1.62 10.91 -11.71
N ALA A 23 1.05 11.31 -12.83
CA ALA A 23 1.79 11.57 -14.07
C ALA A 23 2.80 12.72 -13.89
N THR A 24 2.36 13.84 -13.28
CA THR A 24 3.25 14.98 -13.00
C THR A 24 4.30 14.60 -11.97
N ALA A 25 3.89 13.94 -10.89
CA ALA A 25 4.81 13.51 -9.84
C ALA A 25 5.91 12.59 -10.41
N SER A 26 5.56 11.62 -11.25
CA SER A 26 6.52 10.73 -11.91
C SER A 26 7.53 11.51 -12.77
N GLY A 27 7.08 12.48 -13.56
CA GLY A 27 7.94 13.32 -14.37
C GLY A 27 8.93 14.17 -13.55
N GLU A 28 8.44 14.79 -12.48
CA GLU A 28 9.29 15.60 -11.60
C GLU A 28 10.27 14.73 -10.78
N LEU A 29 9.83 13.59 -10.29
CA LEU A 29 10.70 12.62 -9.61
C LEU A 29 11.85 12.17 -10.54
N ASN A 30 11.55 11.93 -11.83
CA ASN A 30 12.59 11.58 -12.80
C ASN A 30 13.65 12.67 -12.93
N LYS A 31 13.27 13.95 -12.96
CA LYS A 31 14.20 15.10 -12.97
C LYS A 31 15.02 15.17 -11.67
N LEU A 32 14.44 14.76 -10.53
CA LEU A 32 15.11 14.66 -9.25
C LEU A 32 15.98 13.41 -9.08
N GLY A 33 16.06 12.55 -10.10
CA GLY A 33 16.93 11.37 -10.14
C GLY A 33 16.25 10.05 -9.77
N ILE A 34 14.97 10.04 -9.44
CA ILE A 34 14.17 8.82 -9.19
C ILE A 34 13.61 8.36 -10.55
N LYS A 35 14.20 7.33 -11.12
CA LYS A 35 13.95 6.93 -12.51
C LYS A 35 12.68 6.11 -12.71
N ASP A 36 12.31 5.28 -11.72
CA ASP A 36 11.17 4.38 -11.83
C ASP A 36 10.38 4.37 -10.50
N PRO A 37 9.54 5.39 -10.25
CA PRO A 37 8.72 5.45 -9.04
C PRO A 37 7.37 4.72 -9.19
N PHE A 38 7.04 4.17 -10.37
CA PHE A 38 5.72 3.60 -10.69
C PHE A 38 5.62 2.16 -10.22
N ILE A 39 4.65 1.88 -9.34
CA ILE A 39 4.31 0.53 -8.87
C ILE A 39 3.58 -0.21 -10.00
N GLN A 40 4.25 -1.18 -10.63
CA GLN A 40 3.71 -1.94 -11.75
C GLN A 40 2.83 -3.09 -11.26
N GLY A 41 1.72 -3.31 -11.97
CA GLY A 41 0.81 -4.42 -11.74
C GLY A 41 -0.49 -4.04 -11.06
N PRO A 42 -0.52 -3.42 -9.86
CA PRO A 42 -1.76 -2.91 -9.27
C PRO A 42 -2.40 -1.83 -10.15
N VAL A 43 -3.69 -2.00 -10.43
CA VAL A 43 -4.52 -1.04 -11.18
C VAL A 43 -5.64 -0.51 -10.30
N SER A 44 -6.21 0.65 -10.64
CA SER A 44 -7.31 1.25 -9.90
C SER A 44 -8.56 0.37 -9.93
N TYR A 45 -9.05 -0.01 -8.75
CA TYR A 45 -10.36 -0.59 -8.52
C TYR A 45 -11.33 0.43 -7.91
N SER A 46 -10.90 1.68 -7.82
CA SER A 46 -11.67 2.83 -7.30
C SER A 46 -11.62 3.99 -8.29
N PRO A 47 -12.25 3.85 -9.48
CA PRO A 47 -12.13 4.81 -10.56
C PRO A 47 -12.55 6.23 -10.12
N GLY A 48 -11.80 7.24 -10.56
CA GLY A 48 -12.00 8.65 -10.22
C GLY A 48 -11.49 9.04 -8.83
N LYS A 49 -10.95 8.11 -8.03
CA LYS A 49 -10.33 8.46 -6.75
C LYS A 49 -8.86 8.86 -6.96
N THR A 50 -8.46 9.93 -6.28
CA THR A 50 -7.06 10.32 -6.10
C THR A 50 -6.74 10.34 -4.62
N ILE A 51 -5.72 9.60 -4.21
CA ILE A 51 -5.25 9.56 -2.83
C ILE A 51 -3.76 9.89 -2.73
N ALA A 52 -3.38 10.45 -1.60
CA ALA A 52 -1.98 10.59 -1.18
C ALA A 52 -1.87 10.35 0.31
N GLY A 53 -0.80 9.68 0.74
CA GLY A 53 -0.56 9.43 2.14
C GLY A 53 0.71 8.62 2.41
N PRO A 54 1.20 8.62 3.67
CA PRO A 54 2.38 7.86 4.04
C PRO A 54 2.11 6.35 4.02
N ALA A 55 3.12 5.58 3.64
CA ALA A 55 3.06 4.14 3.48
C ALA A 55 3.24 3.39 4.81
N ILE A 56 2.26 2.60 5.19
CA ILE A 56 2.43 1.44 6.07
C ILE A 56 2.78 0.27 5.16
N THR A 57 3.95 -0.32 5.32
CA THR A 57 4.38 -1.43 4.46
C THR A 57 4.10 -2.78 5.09
N LEU A 58 3.67 -3.74 4.27
CA LEU A 58 3.40 -5.12 4.66
C LEU A 58 4.06 -6.06 3.66
N GLN A 59 4.88 -6.98 4.16
CA GLN A 59 5.56 -7.98 3.35
C GLN A 59 4.99 -9.37 3.56
N PHE A 60 4.73 -10.05 2.46
CA PHE A 60 4.47 -11.49 2.43
C PHE A 60 5.68 -12.26 1.88
N LEU A 61 5.86 -13.49 2.37
CA LEU A 61 6.82 -14.46 1.84
C LEU A 61 6.10 -15.71 1.33
N PRO A 62 6.74 -16.52 0.48
CA PRO A 62 6.18 -17.80 0.05
C PRO A 62 5.89 -18.71 1.24
N MET A 63 4.72 -19.38 1.20
CA MET A 63 4.33 -20.33 2.23
C MET A 63 5.38 -21.45 2.35
N ARG A 64 5.72 -21.76 3.57
CA ARG A 64 6.58 -22.89 3.93
C ARG A 64 6.16 -23.40 5.31
N GLU A 65 5.67 -24.61 5.37
CA GLU A 65 4.94 -25.18 6.50
C GLU A 65 5.79 -25.40 7.75
N ASP A 66 7.14 -25.43 7.62
CA ASP A 66 8.07 -25.47 8.75
C ASP A 66 8.30 -24.09 9.40
N VAL A 67 7.92 -23.00 8.70
CA VAL A 67 8.07 -21.61 9.17
C VAL A 67 6.73 -21.03 9.60
N TYR A 68 5.66 -21.38 8.91
CA TYR A 68 4.30 -20.91 9.16
C TYR A 68 3.32 -22.07 9.03
N SER A 69 2.66 -22.44 10.12
CA SER A 69 1.72 -23.56 10.17
C SER A 69 0.28 -23.08 10.36
N ASP A 70 -0.68 -23.96 10.10
CA ASP A 70 -2.11 -23.69 10.27
C ASP A 70 -2.44 -23.29 11.73
N ASP A 71 -1.74 -23.86 12.71
CA ASP A 71 -1.91 -23.49 14.12
C ASP A 71 -1.49 -22.03 14.38
N GLN A 72 -0.45 -21.56 13.71
CA GLN A 72 0.00 -20.18 13.83
C GLN A 72 -0.96 -19.19 13.14
N GLU A 73 -1.69 -19.62 12.12
CA GLU A 73 -2.69 -18.78 11.47
C GLU A 73 -3.80 -18.34 12.44
N MET A 74 -4.09 -19.15 13.44
CA MET A 74 -5.10 -18.85 14.47
C MET A 74 -4.56 -17.92 15.55
N ASP A 75 -3.24 -17.71 15.64
CA ASP A 75 -2.64 -16.80 16.60
C ASP A 75 -2.70 -15.35 16.11
N PRO A 76 -3.45 -14.45 16.79
CA PRO A 76 -3.54 -13.04 16.40
C PRO A 76 -2.19 -12.33 16.31
N GLU A 77 -1.19 -12.73 17.10
CA GLU A 77 0.13 -12.09 17.14
C GLU A 77 0.93 -12.30 15.84
N VAL A 78 0.68 -13.39 15.11
CA VAL A 78 1.35 -13.66 13.83
C VAL A 78 0.53 -13.23 12.61
N GLN A 79 -0.68 -12.74 12.81
CA GLN A 79 -1.53 -12.22 11.75
C GLN A 79 -1.14 -10.78 11.37
N LEU A 80 0.10 -10.60 10.91
CA LEU A 80 0.70 -9.29 10.65
C LEU A 80 -0.06 -8.46 9.61
N HIS A 81 -0.79 -9.10 8.71
CA HIS A 81 -1.67 -8.41 7.76
C HIS A 81 -2.82 -7.66 8.45
N ARG A 82 -3.33 -8.17 9.59
CA ARG A 82 -4.28 -7.43 10.43
C ARG A 82 -3.60 -6.30 11.19
N HIS A 83 -2.41 -6.55 11.73
CA HIS A 83 -1.65 -5.52 12.44
C HIS A 83 -1.34 -4.32 11.54
N ALA A 84 -0.99 -4.54 10.26
CA ALA A 84 -0.78 -3.46 9.31
C ALA A 84 -2.00 -2.54 9.17
N LEU A 85 -3.21 -3.10 9.16
CA LEU A 85 -4.45 -2.31 9.11
C LEU A 85 -4.75 -1.59 10.44
N TYR A 86 -4.45 -2.24 11.59
CA TYR A 86 -4.79 -1.69 12.90
C TYR A 86 -3.87 -0.55 13.34
N ILE A 87 -2.60 -0.56 12.91
CA ILE A 87 -1.66 0.53 13.24
C ILE A 87 -1.79 1.73 12.30
N ALA A 88 -2.51 1.58 11.20
CA ALA A 88 -2.72 2.66 10.26
C ALA A 88 -3.61 3.76 10.87
N GLU A 89 -3.16 5.00 10.71
CA GLU A 89 -3.89 6.19 11.11
C GLU A 89 -4.68 6.79 9.94
N LYS A 90 -5.56 7.72 10.24
CA LYS A 90 -6.31 8.45 9.22
C LYS A 90 -5.36 9.16 8.25
N GLY A 91 -5.40 8.76 7.00
CA GLY A 91 -4.52 9.31 5.96
C GLY A 91 -3.44 8.36 5.48
N ASP A 92 -3.12 7.31 6.24
CA ASP A 92 -2.13 6.31 5.83
C ASP A 92 -2.63 5.44 4.67
N ILE A 93 -1.69 4.91 3.90
CA ILE A 93 -1.93 3.96 2.83
C ILE A 93 -1.16 2.68 3.13
N VAL A 94 -1.85 1.54 3.17
CA VAL A 94 -1.19 0.24 3.34
C VAL A 94 -0.70 -0.25 1.99
N VAL A 95 0.60 -0.48 1.89
CA VAL A 95 1.28 -0.98 0.68
C VAL A 95 1.75 -2.40 0.94
N VAL A 96 1.32 -3.33 0.08
CA VAL A 96 1.50 -4.75 0.29
C VAL A 96 2.36 -5.36 -0.81
N ASP A 97 3.52 -5.87 -0.42
CA ASP A 97 4.29 -6.82 -1.22
C ASP A 97 3.69 -8.21 -1.05
N ALA A 98 2.73 -8.55 -1.86
CA ALA A 98 2.14 -9.88 -1.94
C ALA A 98 2.76 -10.74 -3.06
N ARG A 99 3.94 -10.34 -3.56
CA ARG A 99 4.74 -11.08 -4.54
C ARG A 99 4.01 -11.37 -5.87
N GLY A 100 3.01 -10.56 -6.21
CA GLY A 100 2.16 -10.78 -7.37
C GLY A 100 1.23 -11.98 -7.24
N ASP A 101 1.05 -12.53 -6.04
CA ASP A 101 0.18 -13.70 -5.81
C ASP A 101 -1.29 -13.34 -6.02
N LEU A 102 -1.98 -14.13 -6.84
CA LEU A 102 -3.41 -13.97 -7.12
C LEU A 102 -4.26 -15.09 -6.49
N ARG A 103 -3.65 -15.97 -5.72
CA ARG A 103 -4.32 -17.12 -5.09
C ARG A 103 -4.73 -16.82 -3.65
N SER A 104 -4.03 -15.91 -2.98
CA SER A 104 -4.31 -15.53 -1.60
C SER A 104 -5.03 -14.20 -1.54
N GLY A 105 -6.24 -14.17 -0.99
CA GLY A 105 -6.94 -12.92 -0.70
C GLY A 105 -6.38 -12.29 0.57
N VAL A 106 -5.37 -11.40 0.44
CA VAL A 106 -4.63 -10.85 1.59
C VAL A 106 -5.50 -10.05 2.56
N PHE A 107 -6.57 -9.44 2.05
CA PHE A 107 -7.61 -8.78 2.84
C PHE A 107 -9.00 -9.20 2.38
N GLY A 108 -9.93 -9.29 3.31
CA GLY A 108 -11.36 -9.44 3.04
C GLY A 108 -12.14 -8.21 3.47
N GLU A 109 -13.40 -8.11 3.07
CA GLU A 109 -14.29 -6.98 3.35
C GLU A 109 -14.36 -6.64 4.84
N MET A 110 -14.53 -7.64 5.72
CA MET A 110 -14.58 -7.42 7.17
C MET A 110 -13.33 -6.69 7.70
N MET A 111 -12.14 -7.06 7.22
CA MET A 111 -10.90 -6.41 7.64
C MET A 111 -10.84 -4.96 7.12
N LEU A 112 -11.22 -4.74 5.87
CA LEU A 112 -11.21 -3.43 5.25
C LEU A 112 -12.26 -2.47 5.82
N THR A 113 -13.36 -2.99 6.35
CA THR A 113 -14.39 -2.18 7.05
C THR A 113 -13.84 -1.51 8.31
N TYR A 114 -12.93 -2.16 9.01
CA TYR A 114 -12.28 -1.59 10.22
C TYR A 114 -11.03 -0.77 9.92
N PHE A 115 -10.58 -0.75 8.68
CA PHE A 115 -9.41 0.01 8.26
C PHE A 115 -9.70 1.51 8.27
N GLN A 116 -8.88 2.30 8.97
CA GLN A 116 -9.06 3.74 9.12
C GLN A 116 -8.22 4.58 8.16
N GLY A 117 -7.35 3.95 7.39
CA GLY A 117 -6.51 4.62 6.39
C GLY A 117 -7.28 5.07 5.15
N LYS A 118 -6.56 5.71 4.23
CA LYS A 118 -7.13 6.24 2.96
C LYS A 118 -7.24 5.21 1.86
N GLY A 119 -6.34 4.22 1.83
CA GLY A 119 -6.28 3.28 0.72
C GLY A 119 -5.30 2.14 0.92
N ILE A 120 -5.39 1.21 -0.02
CA ILE A 120 -4.49 0.06 -0.12
C ILE A 120 -3.91 -0.04 -1.52
N ILE A 121 -2.62 -0.38 -1.60
CA ILE A 121 -1.92 -0.75 -2.83
C ILE A 121 -1.44 -2.19 -2.64
N VAL A 122 -1.94 -3.12 -3.42
CA VAL A 122 -1.65 -4.55 -3.23
C VAL A 122 -1.07 -5.14 -4.51
N ASP A 123 0.22 -5.51 -4.47
CA ASP A 123 0.82 -6.35 -5.52
C ASP A 123 0.38 -7.81 -5.34
N GLY A 124 -0.89 -8.04 -5.51
CA GLY A 124 -1.58 -9.31 -5.28
C GLY A 124 -3.09 -9.16 -5.34
N ALA A 125 -3.81 -10.06 -4.68
CA ALA A 125 -5.26 -10.09 -4.69
C ALA A 125 -5.89 -9.82 -3.32
N ILE A 126 -7.08 -9.23 -3.32
CA ILE A 126 -8.01 -9.24 -2.18
C ILE A 126 -9.20 -10.15 -2.46
N ARG A 127 -9.98 -10.47 -1.44
CA ARG A 127 -11.27 -11.17 -1.59
C ARG A 127 -12.45 -10.31 -1.17
N ASP A 128 -13.65 -10.82 -1.39
CA ASP A 128 -14.92 -10.16 -1.03
C ASP A 128 -15.12 -8.80 -1.73
N PHE A 129 -14.52 -8.63 -2.92
CA PHE A 129 -14.53 -7.34 -3.63
C PHE A 129 -15.96 -6.86 -3.95
N THR A 130 -16.91 -7.77 -4.13
CA THR A 130 -18.33 -7.41 -4.35
C THR A 130 -18.87 -6.50 -3.26
N HIS A 131 -18.40 -6.65 -2.03
CA HIS A 131 -18.78 -5.83 -0.87
C HIS A 131 -17.74 -4.73 -0.58
N ALA A 132 -16.46 -5.06 -0.71
CA ALA A 132 -15.36 -4.11 -0.46
C ALA A 132 -15.38 -2.88 -1.38
N LYS A 133 -15.88 -3.01 -2.62
CA LYS A 133 -15.98 -1.90 -3.58
C LYS A 133 -16.86 -0.72 -3.12
N ASP A 134 -17.78 -0.97 -2.19
CA ASP A 134 -18.70 0.03 -1.68
C ASP A 134 -18.12 0.79 -0.47
N LEU A 135 -16.94 0.40 0.02
CA LEU A 135 -16.22 1.12 1.07
C LEU A 135 -15.64 2.45 0.55
N GLU A 136 -15.61 3.46 1.41
CA GLU A 136 -14.94 4.73 1.11
C GLU A 136 -13.41 4.60 1.19
N LEU A 137 -12.87 3.64 0.47
CA LEU A 137 -11.47 3.26 0.46
C LEU A 137 -10.92 3.31 -0.97
N GLY A 138 -9.73 3.87 -1.16
CA GLY A 138 -9.02 3.77 -2.42
C GLY A 138 -8.33 2.41 -2.54
N MET A 139 -8.52 1.72 -3.67
CA MET A 139 -7.94 0.39 -3.88
C MET A 139 -7.24 0.30 -5.23
N TRP A 140 -5.95 -0.04 -5.19
CA TRP A 140 -5.14 -0.41 -6.35
C TRP A 140 -4.66 -1.83 -6.13
N LEU A 141 -5.11 -2.74 -6.98
CA LEU A 141 -4.96 -4.17 -6.81
C LEU A 141 -4.42 -4.80 -8.09
N LYS A 142 -3.65 -5.86 -7.98
CA LYS A 142 -3.30 -6.69 -9.13
C LYS A 142 -4.45 -7.60 -9.53
N GLY A 143 -5.32 -7.97 -8.60
CA GLY A 143 -6.49 -8.76 -8.88
C GLY A 143 -7.39 -8.99 -7.67
N VAL A 144 -8.40 -9.83 -7.88
CA VAL A 144 -9.33 -10.30 -6.86
C VAL A 144 -9.44 -11.82 -6.92
N THR A 145 -9.75 -12.46 -5.79
CA THR A 145 -9.87 -13.92 -5.70
C THR A 145 -11.03 -14.31 -4.77
N PRO A 146 -11.75 -15.40 -5.02
CA PRO A 146 -12.75 -15.90 -4.10
C PRO A 146 -12.16 -16.72 -2.94
N ASN A 147 -10.85 -16.96 -2.92
CA ASN A 147 -10.23 -17.79 -1.91
C ASN A 147 -10.43 -17.18 -0.52
N TYR A 148 -11.11 -17.95 0.34
CA TYR A 148 -11.42 -17.51 1.70
C TYR A 148 -10.20 -17.45 2.61
N HIS A 149 -9.17 -18.22 2.28
CA HIS A 149 -7.95 -18.36 3.04
C HIS A 149 -6.96 -17.28 2.63
N THR A 150 -6.47 -16.52 3.60
CA THR A 150 -5.51 -15.45 3.33
C THR A 150 -4.17 -16.01 2.89
N GLN A 151 -3.72 -17.10 3.52
CA GLN A 151 -2.42 -17.70 3.34
C GLN A 151 -2.49 -19.00 2.53
N VAL A 152 -2.86 -18.90 1.26
CA VAL A 152 -2.88 -20.08 0.37
C VAL A 152 -1.47 -20.44 -0.12
N SER A 153 -0.71 -19.47 -0.54
CA SER A 153 0.63 -19.65 -1.11
C SER A 153 1.68 -18.70 -0.53
N ILE A 154 1.24 -17.75 0.27
CA ILE A 154 2.09 -16.75 0.94
C ILE A 154 1.63 -16.56 2.38
N PHE A 155 2.54 -16.10 3.24
CA PHE A 155 2.21 -15.72 4.63
C PHE A 155 2.75 -14.34 4.98
N PRO A 156 2.12 -13.60 5.92
CA PRO A 156 2.56 -12.28 6.32
C PRO A 156 3.84 -12.37 7.15
N ASN A 157 4.92 -11.73 6.69
CA ASN A 157 6.24 -11.84 7.29
C ASN A 157 6.61 -10.64 8.19
N ALA A 158 6.38 -9.43 7.71
CA ALA A 158 6.78 -8.23 8.45
C ALA A 158 5.94 -7.00 8.09
N VAL A 159 5.87 -6.06 9.03
CA VAL A 159 5.22 -4.76 8.88
C VAL A 159 6.23 -3.66 9.13
N ASN A 160 6.12 -2.56 8.39
CA ASN A 160 6.99 -1.38 8.48
C ASN A 160 8.48 -1.72 8.32
N ILE A 161 8.78 -2.49 7.28
CA ILE A 161 10.13 -2.70 6.74
C ILE A 161 10.16 -2.24 5.28
N PRO A 162 11.34 -1.98 4.70
CA PRO A 162 11.47 -1.78 3.25
C PRO A 162 10.94 -3.00 2.48
N ILE A 163 10.10 -2.76 1.46
CA ILE A 163 9.50 -3.81 0.63
C ILE A 163 9.71 -3.52 -0.85
N SER A 164 9.48 -4.54 -1.69
CA SER A 164 9.37 -4.39 -3.14
C SER A 164 7.92 -4.57 -3.56
N CYS A 165 7.23 -3.48 -3.89
CA CYS A 165 5.86 -3.54 -4.40
C CYS A 165 5.84 -3.22 -5.89
N GLY A 166 5.38 -4.15 -6.73
CA GLY A 166 5.36 -3.96 -8.18
C GLY A 166 6.71 -3.55 -8.79
N GLY A 167 7.81 -4.07 -8.22
CA GLY A 167 9.18 -3.78 -8.66
C GLY A 167 9.80 -2.50 -8.11
N VAL A 168 9.06 -1.72 -7.30
CA VAL A 168 9.55 -0.46 -6.70
C VAL A 168 9.88 -0.65 -5.23
N LEU A 169 10.99 -0.07 -4.78
CA LEU A 169 11.31 0.03 -3.36
C LEU A 169 10.34 0.99 -2.68
N VAL A 170 9.68 0.52 -1.62
CA VAL A 170 8.85 1.34 -0.74
C VAL A 170 9.40 1.24 0.67
N ASN A 171 9.84 2.35 1.21
CA ASN A 171 10.21 2.44 2.63
C ASN A 171 8.99 2.83 3.47
N PRO A 172 8.88 2.37 4.72
CA PRO A 172 7.87 2.87 5.64
C PRO A 172 7.92 4.40 5.75
N GLY A 173 6.77 5.05 5.57
CA GLY A 173 6.66 6.51 5.59
C GLY A 173 6.88 7.21 4.25
N ASP A 174 7.34 6.53 3.19
CA ASP A 174 7.32 7.10 1.83
C ASP A 174 5.89 7.50 1.45
N ILE A 175 5.74 8.54 0.65
CA ILE A 175 4.41 9.00 0.26
C ILE A 175 3.95 8.22 -0.97
N ILE A 176 2.81 7.59 -0.86
CA ILE A 176 2.13 7.01 -2.01
C ILE A 176 1.17 8.04 -2.58
N LEU A 177 1.26 8.27 -3.87
CA LEU A 177 0.30 9.03 -4.65
C LEU A 177 -0.32 8.09 -5.66
N ALA A 178 -1.65 8.00 -5.68
CA ALA A 178 -2.36 7.09 -6.59
C ALA A 178 -3.64 7.71 -7.14
N ASP A 179 -3.86 7.49 -8.43
CA ASP A 179 -5.03 7.92 -9.20
C ASP A 179 -5.36 6.89 -10.30
N ASP A 180 -6.16 7.26 -11.30
CA ASP A 180 -6.57 6.33 -12.36
C ASP A 180 -5.41 5.86 -13.26
N ASP A 181 -4.29 6.61 -13.32
CA ASP A 181 -3.10 6.19 -14.06
C ASP A 181 -2.26 5.13 -13.32
N GLY A 182 -2.43 5.03 -12.00
CA GLY A 182 -1.72 4.04 -11.17
C GLY A 182 -1.25 4.60 -9.85
N ALA A 183 -0.16 4.04 -9.30
CA ALA A 183 0.43 4.46 -8.04
C ALA A 183 1.93 4.72 -8.20
N VAL A 184 2.42 5.82 -7.61
CA VAL A 184 3.83 6.19 -7.57
C VAL A 184 4.31 6.37 -6.13
N VAL A 185 5.59 6.07 -5.92
CA VAL A 185 6.28 6.23 -4.64
C VAL A 185 7.07 7.52 -4.66
N VAL A 186 6.76 8.41 -3.74
CA VAL A 186 7.53 9.64 -3.49
C VAL A 186 8.37 9.41 -2.24
N PRO A 187 9.70 9.33 -2.35
CA PRO A 187 10.56 9.24 -1.18
C PRO A 187 10.27 10.37 -0.20
N ILE A 188 10.10 10.06 1.08
CA ILE A 188 9.76 11.06 2.11
C ILE A 188 10.74 12.24 2.13
N THR A 189 12.02 11.97 1.83
CA THR A 189 13.08 12.99 1.76
C THR A 189 12.91 13.97 0.59
N LEU A 190 12.10 13.65 -0.40
CA LEU A 190 11.84 14.51 -1.57
C LEU A 190 10.43 15.11 -1.55
N ALA A 191 9.60 14.76 -0.57
CA ALA A 191 8.19 15.15 -0.52
C ALA A 191 7.99 16.67 -0.48
N GLU A 192 8.74 17.39 0.36
CA GLU A 192 8.68 18.86 0.43
C GLU A 192 9.08 19.50 -0.89
N LYS A 193 10.23 19.09 -1.44
CA LYS A 193 10.74 19.63 -2.69
C LYS A 193 9.78 19.41 -3.84
N LEU A 194 9.18 18.23 -3.92
CA LEU A 194 8.19 17.93 -4.96
C LEU A 194 6.91 18.76 -4.77
N ALA A 195 6.47 18.97 -3.54
CA ALA A 195 5.32 19.81 -3.23
C ALA A 195 5.55 21.30 -3.56
N GLU A 196 6.78 21.80 -3.43
CA GLU A 196 7.16 23.17 -3.83
C GLU A 196 7.11 23.34 -5.35
N ILE A 197 7.69 22.40 -6.10
CA ILE A 197 7.63 22.38 -7.58
C ILE A 197 6.17 22.39 -8.05
N ALA A 198 5.31 21.62 -7.40
CA ALA A 198 3.89 21.54 -7.68
C ALA A 198 3.14 22.86 -7.54
N THR A 199 3.62 23.76 -6.68
CA THR A 199 3.00 25.07 -6.42
C THR A 199 3.61 26.21 -7.25
N GLY A 200 4.56 25.91 -8.14
CA GLY A 200 5.23 26.93 -8.96
C GLY A 200 6.17 27.85 -8.17
N HIS A 201 6.63 27.42 -7.01
CA HIS A 201 7.54 28.18 -6.12
C HIS A 201 9.00 27.67 -6.19
N ALA A 202 9.35 26.94 -7.23
CA ALA A 202 10.74 26.46 -7.48
C ALA A 202 11.41 27.23 -8.59
#